data_01f90d2eaceb849310a6be26b0c3426d
#
_entry.id   01f90d2eaceb849310a6be26b0c3426d
#
_cell.length_a   1.000
_cell.length_b   1.000
_cell.length_c   1.000
_cell.angle_alpha   90.00
_cell.angle_beta   90.00
_cell.angle_gamma   90.00
#
_symmetry.space_group_name_H-M   'P 1'
#
loop_
_entity.id
_entity.type
_entity.pdbx_description
1 polymer ?
#
loop_
_entity_poly.entity_id
_entity_poly.type
_entity_poly.pdbx_seq_one_letter_code
_entity_poly.pdbx_strand_id
1 'polypeptide(L)'
;MADQDLQMLEIDASEMSDHPDAIERILRHEVFGVLVRGVFPRAQLARVVERLEREPAMPVFASDTFQGRTYGRVLRMADGRLDEYFDAARQIRAALESAFGDGPSYEARLREVLGALGGGRPVSVPAVGARTYAPATVRVIEPGGTIFLHCGNETHAFPALSELTQIIDPAGEISTLMPLALPEAGGELEVYDVCFGDPLIDQLDSTLGREGAHRGLAERRCIRLRPEVGDLALFEEGRHYHRVNEVLGARPRWTMGGFLAPSRDARTLHYWS
;
A
#
# COMPACT_ATOMS: atom_id res chain seq x y z
N MET A 1 -24.47 -7.79 -10.49
CA MET A 1 -23.80 -7.23 -9.29
C MET A 1 -24.08 -5.74 -9.30
N ALA A 2 -24.57 -5.19 -8.19
CA ALA A 2 -24.91 -3.76 -8.12
C ALA A 2 -23.65 -2.93 -8.36
N ASP A 3 -23.84 -1.83 -9.05
CA ASP A 3 -22.86 -0.78 -9.34
C ASP A 3 -22.30 -0.26 -8.01
N GLN A 4 -21.23 -0.90 -7.51
CA GLN A 4 -20.56 -0.45 -6.29
C GLN A 4 -19.80 0.81 -6.64
N ASP A 5 -20.30 1.92 -6.11
CA ASP A 5 -19.63 3.19 -6.25
C ASP A 5 -18.20 3.09 -5.66
N LEU A 6 -17.19 3.43 -6.46
CA LEU A 6 -15.81 3.59 -6.01
C LEU A 6 -15.75 4.80 -5.05
N GLN A 7 -16.43 4.68 -3.90
CA GLN A 7 -16.56 5.77 -2.94
C GLN A 7 -15.47 5.67 -1.88
N MET A 8 -14.71 6.75 -1.71
CA MET A 8 -13.78 6.93 -0.59
C MET A 8 -14.49 7.64 0.56
N LEU A 9 -14.34 7.12 1.78
CA LEU A 9 -14.70 7.83 3.00
C LEU A 9 -13.51 8.69 3.42
N GLU A 10 -13.70 10.00 3.52
CA GLU A 10 -12.67 10.91 4.04
C GLU A 10 -12.91 11.19 5.53
N ILE A 11 -11.85 11.05 6.35
CA ILE A 11 -11.88 11.20 7.80
C ILE A 11 -10.68 12.06 8.21
N ASP A 12 -10.87 13.07 9.06
CA ASP A 12 -9.75 13.75 9.71
C ASP A 12 -9.13 12.84 10.78
N ALA A 13 -7.81 12.87 10.93
CA ALA A 13 -7.12 12.04 11.92
C ALA A 13 -7.55 12.34 13.37
N SER A 14 -8.11 13.51 13.65
CA SER A 14 -8.68 13.87 14.95
C SER A 14 -10.06 13.24 15.20
N GLU A 15 -10.75 12.79 14.15
CA GLU A 15 -12.12 12.24 14.20
C GLU A 15 -12.15 10.71 13.99
N MET A 16 -10.98 10.07 13.82
CA MET A 16 -10.92 8.64 13.49
C MET A 16 -11.62 7.74 14.52
N SER A 17 -11.71 8.16 15.78
CA SER A 17 -12.41 7.42 16.83
C SER A 17 -13.94 7.40 16.67
N ASP A 18 -14.48 8.29 15.85
CA ASP A 18 -15.92 8.36 15.54
C ASP A 18 -16.31 7.39 14.40
N HIS A 19 -15.30 6.74 13.80
CA HIS A 19 -15.45 5.81 12.69
C HIS A 19 -14.88 4.41 12.99
N PRO A 20 -15.30 3.74 14.09
CA PRO A 20 -14.69 2.49 14.53
C PRO A 20 -14.96 1.30 13.60
N ASP A 21 -15.88 1.44 12.66
CA ASP A 21 -16.28 0.43 11.66
C ASP A 21 -15.70 0.69 10.27
N ALA A 22 -14.83 1.70 10.09
CA ALA A 22 -14.36 2.12 8.80
C ALA A 22 -13.63 1.02 8.02
N ILE A 23 -12.76 0.24 8.68
CA ILE A 23 -12.10 -0.93 8.06
C ILE A 23 -13.13 -2.02 7.73
N GLU A 24 -14.09 -2.26 8.61
CA GLU A 24 -15.14 -3.25 8.39
C GLU A 24 -16.02 -2.91 7.17
N ARG A 25 -16.27 -1.63 6.93
CA ARG A 25 -17.00 -1.15 5.76
C ARG A 25 -16.23 -1.40 4.45
N ILE A 26 -14.89 -1.30 4.45
CA ILE A 26 -14.07 -1.73 3.31
C ILE A 26 -14.22 -3.23 3.11
N LEU A 27 -14.06 -4.04 4.17
CA LEU A 27 -14.13 -5.50 4.12
C LEU A 27 -15.50 -6.02 3.65
N ARG A 28 -16.57 -5.27 3.90
CA ARG A 28 -17.93 -5.57 3.42
C ARG A 28 -18.24 -4.97 2.05
N HIS A 29 -17.27 -4.31 1.43
CA HIS A 29 -17.44 -3.62 0.14
C HIS A 29 -18.50 -2.51 0.17
N GLU A 30 -18.77 -1.91 1.32
CA GLU A 30 -19.70 -0.77 1.45
C GLU A 30 -19.06 0.53 0.98
N VAL A 31 -17.74 0.65 1.13
CA VAL A 31 -16.92 1.71 0.58
C VAL A 31 -15.68 1.10 -0.08
N PHE A 32 -15.17 1.74 -1.12
CA PHE A 32 -13.93 1.31 -1.78
C PHE A 32 -12.71 1.48 -0.87
N GLY A 33 -12.69 2.53 -0.06
CA GLY A 33 -11.57 2.82 0.82
C GLY A 33 -11.85 3.96 1.78
N VAL A 34 -10.85 4.25 2.59
CA VAL A 34 -10.83 5.33 3.58
C VAL A 34 -9.58 6.17 3.37
N LEU A 35 -9.74 7.48 3.36
CA LEU A 35 -8.65 8.44 3.33
C LEU A 35 -8.61 9.19 4.65
N VAL A 36 -7.61 8.91 5.48
CA VAL A 36 -7.39 9.59 6.76
C VAL A 36 -6.47 10.77 6.53
N ARG A 37 -6.98 11.97 6.74
CA ARG A 37 -6.25 13.22 6.54
C ARG A 37 -5.36 13.55 7.73
N GLY A 38 -4.14 14.02 7.45
CA GLY A 38 -3.26 14.60 8.47
C GLY A 38 -2.73 13.61 9.51
N VAL A 39 -2.50 12.34 9.14
CA VAL A 39 -1.95 11.32 10.04
C VAL A 39 -0.56 11.70 10.54
N PHE A 40 0.27 12.31 9.68
CA PHE A 40 1.59 12.82 10.04
C PHE A 40 1.80 14.26 9.58
N PRO A 41 2.53 15.07 10.36
CA PRO A 41 2.92 16.41 9.94
C PRO A 41 3.84 16.37 8.71
N ARG A 42 3.58 17.20 7.70
CA ARG A 42 4.40 17.30 6.48
C ARG A 42 5.89 17.55 6.78
N ALA A 43 6.18 18.41 7.77
CA ALA A 43 7.54 18.72 8.16
C ALA A 43 8.30 17.51 8.75
N GLN A 44 7.60 16.58 9.42
CA GLN A 44 8.21 15.34 9.88
C GLN A 44 8.56 14.45 8.69
N LEU A 45 7.66 14.28 7.73
CA LEU A 45 7.88 13.42 6.57
C LEU A 45 8.96 13.96 5.63
N ALA A 46 9.11 15.28 5.50
CA ALA A 46 10.25 15.86 4.78
C ALA A 46 11.59 15.43 5.41
N ARG A 47 11.70 15.45 6.74
CA ARG A 47 12.90 14.96 7.46
C ARG A 47 13.09 13.44 7.30
N VAL A 48 11.99 12.68 7.26
CA VAL A 48 12.05 11.24 6.99
C VAL A 48 12.67 10.97 5.63
N VAL A 49 12.22 11.65 4.58
CA VAL A 49 12.79 11.53 3.23
C VAL A 49 14.28 11.85 3.24
N GLU A 50 14.70 13.00 3.82
CA GLU A 50 16.11 13.40 3.89
C GLU A 50 16.98 12.37 4.63
N ARG A 51 16.47 11.77 5.71
CA ARG A 51 17.20 10.74 6.46
C ARG A 51 17.33 9.45 5.68
N LEU A 52 16.24 9.00 5.04
CA LEU A 52 16.23 7.81 4.20
C LEU A 52 17.21 7.94 3.02
N GLU A 53 17.30 9.10 2.40
CA GLU A 53 18.27 9.35 1.31
C GLU A 53 19.72 9.28 1.77
N ARG A 54 19.99 9.59 3.03
CA ARG A 54 21.34 9.61 3.61
C ARG A 54 21.73 8.33 4.34
N GLU A 55 20.79 7.39 4.54
CA GLU A 55 21.03 6.16 5.30
C GLU A 55 21.77 5.11 4.43
N PRO A 56 23.10 4.96 4.61
CA PRO A 56 23.89 4.10 3.74
C PRO A 56 23.68 2.60 3.99
N ALA A 57 23.16 2.23 5.17
CA ALA A 57 22.99 0.83 5.57
C ALA A 57 21.64 0.25 5.16
N MET A 58 20.75 1.08 4.60
CA MET A 58 19.42 0.62 4.25
C MET A 58 19.42 -0.14 2.91
N PRO A 59 18.80 -1.33 2.87
CA PRO A 59 18.67 -2.07 1.62
C PRO A 59 17.76 -1.32 0.65
N VAL A 60 18.34 -0.91 -0.48
CA VAL A 60 17.63 -0.28 -1.60
C VAL A 60 17.65 -1.24 -2.78
N PHE A 61 16.50 -1.54 -3.30
CA PHE A 61 16.33 -2.43 -4.44
C PHE A 61 15.88 -1.62 -5.65
N ALA A 62 16.53 -1.82 -6.81
CA ALA A 62 15.98 -1.40 -8.08
C ALA A 62 14.64 -2.11 -8.28
N SER A 63 13.66 -1.41 -8.83
CA SER A 63 12.38 -2.02 -9.14
C SER A 63 12.40 -2.61 -10.54
N ASP A 64 11.95 -3.87 -10.66
CA ASP A 64 11.75 -4.52 -11.96
C ASP A 64 10.36 -4.19 -12.55
N THR A 65 9.48 -3.55 -11.76
CA THR A 65 8.09 -3.27 -12.13
C THR A 65 7.81 -1.80 -12.44
N PHE A 66 8.74 -0.89 -12.11
CA PHE A 66 8.62 0.54 -12.40
C PHE A 66 10.01 1.22 -12.43
N GLN A 67 10.11 2.35 -13.10
CA GLN A 67 11.34 3.15 -13.09
C GLN A 67 11.51 3.81 -11.70
N GLY A 68 12.43 3.27 -10.90
CA GLY A 68 12.64 3.77 -9.56
C GLY A 68 13.30 2.75 -8.62
N ARG A 69 13.10 2.95 -7.33
CA ARG A 69 13.70 2.13 -6.28
C ARG A 69 12.74 1.91 -5.12
N THR A 70 12.98 0.84 -4.37
CA THR A 70 12.25 0.50 -3.14
C THR A 70 13.23 0.39 -1.99
N TYR A 71 12.96 1.06 -0.90
CA TYR A 71 13.62 0.86 0.39
C TYR A 71 12.88 -0.24 1.14
N GLY A 72 13.62 -1.28 1.55
CA GLY A 72 13.05 -2.54 2.01
C GLY A 72 12.62 -3.45 0.85
N ARG A 73 12.36 -4.71 1.15
CA ARG A 73 11.96 -5.71 0.16
C ARG A 73 10.48 -6.00 0.29
N VAL A 74 9.74 -5.91 -0.80
CA VAL A 74 8.31 -6.28 -0.85
C VAL A 74 8.21 -7.80 -0.81
N LEU A 75 7.38 -8.35 0.07
CA LEU A 75 7.23 -9.81 0.25
C LEU A 75 6.89 -10.53 -1.06
N ARG A 76 5.98 -9.99 -1.84
CA ARG A 76 5.55 -10.57 -3.14
C ARG A 76 6.70 -10.73 -4.13
N MET A 77 7.77 -9.95 -3.97
CA MET A 77 8.98 -9.98 -4.79
C MET A 77 10.10 -10.86 -4.20
N ALA A 78 9.83 -11.58 -3.11
CA ALA A 78 10.84 -12.39 -2.43
C ALA A 78 11.24 -13.64 -3.23
N ASP A 79 10.38 -14.16 -4.08
CA ASP A 79 10.64 -15.25 -5.02
C ASP A 79 11.42 -16.43 -4.40
N GLY A 80 10.89 -16.98 -3.31
CA GLY A 80 11.50 -18.11 -2.55
C GLY A 80 12.70 -17.72 -1.67
N ARG A 81 13.15 -16.46 -1.67
CA ARG A 81 14.25 -15.94 -0.85
C ARG A 81 13.73 -15.28 0.44
N LEU A 82 12.95 -16.04 1.20
CA LEU A 82 12.30 -15.50 2.41
C LEU A 82 13.31 -15.07 3.49
N ASP A 83 14.45 -15.72 3.61
CA ASP A 83 15.48 -15.31 4.59
C ASP A 83 16.03 -13.92 4.24
N GLU A 84 16.32 -13.64 2.96
CA GLU A 84 16.72 -12.30 2.51
C GLU A 84 15.63 -11.27 2.75
N TYR A 85 14.36 -11.64 2.56
CA TYR A 85 13.23 -10.76 2.87
C TYR A 85 13.19 -10.42 4.37
N PHE A 86 13.29 -11.41 5.26
CA PHE A 86 13.25 -11.15 6.71
C PHE A 86 14.45 -10.37 7.21
N ASP A 87 15.63 -10.54 6.59
CA ASP A 87 16.80 -9.71 6.85
C ASP A 87 16.54 -8.25 6.44
N ALA A 88 16.02 -8.02 5.25
CA ALA A 88 15.62 -6.70 4.77
C ALA A 88 14.49 -6.10 5.63
N ALA A 89 13.55 -6.92 6.12
CA ALA A 89 12.47 -6.48 7.00
C ALA A 89 12.98 -5.93 8.34
N ARG A 90 14.00 -6.56 8.93
CA ARG A 90 14.65 -6.03 10.15
C ARG A 90 15.35 -4.70 9.88
N GLN A 91 16.06 -4.61 8.75
CA GLN A 91 16.81 -3.41 8.39
C GLN A 91 15.90 -2.23 8.09
N ILE A 92 14.81 -2.43 7.30
CA ILE A 92 13.87 -1.34 7.01
C ILE A 92 13.16 -0.87 8.26
N ARG A 93 12.79 -1.78 9.18
CA ARG A 93 12.18 -1.39 10.46
C ARG A 93 13.09 -0.48 11.27
N ALA A 94 14.36 -0.86 11.45
CA ALA A 94 15.33 -0.06 12.19
C ALA A 94 15.58 1.30 11.51
N ALA A 95 15.64 1.32 10.17
CA ALA A 95 15.81 2.54 9.39
C ALA A 95 14.61 3.49 9.51
N LEU A 96 13.38 2.96 9.46
CA LEU A 96 12.17 3.77 9.66
C LEU A 96 12.12 4.32 11.09
N GLU A 97 12.41 3.51 12.11
CA GLU A 97 12.46 3.99 13.49
C GLU A 97 13.47 5.14 13.65
N SER A 98 14.67 4.98 13.10
CA SER A 98 15.70 6.05 13.07
C SER A 98 15.23 7.27 12.29
N ALA A 99 14.62 7.09 11.12
CA ALA A 99 14.19 8.19 10.25
C ALA A 99 13.07 9.03 10.86
N PHE A 100 12.11 8.42 11.57
CA PHE A 100 11.05 9.13 12.28
C PHE A 100 11.58 9.87 13.53
N GLY A 101 12.65 9.40 14.17
CA GLY A 101 13.35 10.08 15.27
C GLY A 101 12.45 10.34 16.48
N ASP A 102 12.56 11.56 17.04
CA ASP A 102 11.87 11.95 18.30
C ASP A 102 10.36 12.18 18.14
N GLY A 103 9.81 12.11 16.92
CA GLY A 103 8.37 12.19 16.67
C GLY A 103 7.65 10.85 16.89
N PRO A 104 6.32 10.82 16.69
CA PRO A 104 5.59 9.56 16.68
C PRO A 104 6.20 8.61 15.65
N SER A 105 6.55 7.39 16.05
CA SER A 105 7.07 6.39 15.13
C SER A 105 5.98 5.95 14.15
N TYR A 106 6.40 5.53 12.95
CA TYR A 106 5.46 5.02 11.94
C TYR A 106 4.57 3.91 12.50
N GLU A 107 5.18 2.88 13.10
CA GLU A 107 4.42 1.74 13.60
C GLU A 107 3.48 2.11 14.75
N ALA A 108 3.88 3.01 15.66
CA ALA A 108 3.01 3.44 16.76
C ALA A 108 1.78 4.18 16.22
N ARG A 109 2.02 5.14 15.29
CA ARG A 109 0.92 5.93 14.71
C ARG A 109 0.02 5.08 13.80
N LEU A 110 0.60 4.16 13.02
CA LEU A 110 -0.20 3.24 12.20
C LEU A 110 -1.09 2.35 13.06
N ARG A 111 -0.56 1.77 14.15
CA ARG A 111 -1.36 0.97 15.09
C ARG A 111 -2.49 1.77 15.74
N GLU A 112 -2.25 3.03 16.09
CA GLU A 112 -3.27 3.92 16.62
C GLU A 112 -4.41 4.12 15.62
N VAL A 113 -4.07 4.53 14.38
CA VAL A 113 -5.05 4.76 13.32
C VAL A 113 -5.84 3.50 12.98
N LEU A 114 -5.14 2.40 12.70
CA LEU A 114 -5.79 1.14 12.34
C LEU A 114 -6.62 0.55 13.48
N GLY A 115 -6.18 0.74 14.73
CA GLY A 115 -6.93 0.32 15.91
C GLY A 115 -8.22 1.11 16.08
N ALA A 116 -8.17 2.44 15.91
CA ALA A 116 -9.35 3.29 15.98
C ALA A 116 -10.37 2.94 14.88
N LEU A 117 -9.93 2.86 13.62
CA LEU A 117 -10.76 2.53 12.46
C LEU A 117 -11.23 1.07 12.42
N GLY A 118 -10.56 0.18 13.18
CA GLY A 118 -10.83 -1.26 13.23
C GLY A 118 -11.62 -1.72 14.46
N GLY A 119 -12.32 -0.81 15.15
CA GLY A 119 -13.16 -1.17 16.31
C GLY A 119 -12.38 -1.55 17.56
N GLY A 120 -11.17 -1.03 17.73
CA GLY A 120 -10.31 -1.34 18.88
C GLY A 120 -9.63 -2.72 18.81
N ARG A 121 -9.68 -3.39 17.67
CA ARG A 121 -8.96 -4.66 17.48
C ARG A 121 -7.45 -4.45 17.68
N PRO A 122 -6.73 -5.42 18.27
CA PRO A 122 -5.28 -5.42 18.31
C PRO A 122 -4.70 -5.28 16.89
N VAL A 123 -3.65 -4.48 16.75
CA VAL A 123 -2.98 -4.23 15.47
C VAL A 123 -1.50 -4.62 15.61
N SER A 124 -1.01 -5.50 14.75
CA SER A 124 0.37 -5.98 14.82
C SER A 124 0.91 -6.37 13.45
N VAL A 125 2.23 -6.41 13.34
CA VAL A 125 2.91 -7.04 12.22
C VAL A 125 2.84 -8.56 12.41
N PRO A 126 2.59 -9.37 11.35
CA PRO A 126 2.64 -10.81 11.45
C PRO A 126 4.05 -11.30 11.82
N ALA A 127 4.13 -12.50 12.41
CA ALA A 127 5.39 -13.16 12.72
C ALA A 127 5.29 -14.66 12.54
N VAL A 128 6.39 -15.29 12.13
CA VAL A 128 6.56 -16.75 12.04
C VAL A 128 7.78 -17.15 12.86
N GLY A 129 7.55 -17.70 14.03
CA GLY A 129 8.61 -17.93 15.01
C GLY A 129 9.25 -16.61 15.45
N ALA A 130 10.57 -16.47 15.29
CA ALA A 130 11.30 -15.23 15.60
C ALA A 130 11.35 -14.24 14.42
N ARG A 131 10.81 -14.61 13.24
CA ARG A 131 10.85 -13.78 12.04
C ARG A 131 9.62 -12.89 11.99
N THR A 132 9.81 -11.57 11.87
CA THR A 132 8.76 -10.56 11.78
C THR A 132 8.76 -9.94 10.40
N TYR A 133 7.61 -9.80 9.79
CA TYR A 133 7.45 -9.19 8.47
C TYR A 133 7.84 -7.70 8.48
N ALA A 134 8.11 -7.13 7.31
CA ALA A 134 8.38 -5.70 7.19
C ALA A 134 7.11 -4.90 7.52
N PRO A 135 7.20 -3.81 8.31
CA PRO A 135 6.03 -3.00 8.65
C PRO A 135 5.55 -2.13 7.48
N ALA A 136 6.45 -1.80 6.57
CA ALA A 136 6.21 -1.04 5.36
C ALA A 136 7.43 -1.13 4.44
N THR A 137 7.24 -0.74 3.18
CA THR A 137 8.31 -0.38 2.25
C THR A 137 8.13 1.05 1.77
N VAL A 138 9.22 1.69 1.34
CA VAL A 138 9.16 3.03 0.74
C VAL A 138 9.47 2.88 -0.75
N ARG A 139 8.52 3.30 -1.59
CA ARG A 139 8.67 3.30 -3.06
C ARG A 139 8.98 4.70 -3.55
N VAL A 140 10.00 4.81 -4.37
CA VAL A 140 10.40 6.05 -5.05
C VAL A 140 10.25 5.83 -6.54
N ILE A 141 9.30 6.51 -7.15
CA ILE A 141 9.08 6.47 -8.60
C ILE A 141 9.73 7.72 -9.17
N GLU A 142 10.70 7.51 -10.04
CA GLU A 142 11.45 8.59 -10.70
C GLU A 142 10.59 9.28 -11.77
N PRO A 143 10.94 10.51 -12.18
CA PRO A 143 10.30 11.17 -13.30
C PRO A 143 10.29 10.29 -14.57
N GLY A 144 9.14 10.24 -15.25
CA GLY A 144 8.89 9.33 -16.37
C GLY A 144 8.44 7.92 -15.95
N GLY A 145 8.57 7.57 -14.66
CA GLY A 145 8.14 6.27 -14.14
C GLY A 145 6.63 6.17 -13.94
N THR A 146 6.12 4.95 -14.06
CA THR A 146 4.72 4.58 -13.84
C THR A 146 4.66 3.22 -13.18
N ILE A 147 3.54 2.85 -12.55
CA ILE A 147 3.25 1.45 -12.19
C ILE A 147 2.11 0.98 -13.09
N PHE A 148 2.38 -0.08 -13.85
CA PHE A 148 1.40 -0.63 -14.77
C PHE A 148 0.14 -1.14 -14.08
N LEU A 149 -0.90 -1.34 -14.88
CA LEU A 149 -2.18 -1.89 -14.43
C LEU A 149 -1.97 -3.26 -13.76
N HIS A 150 -2.47 -3.42 -12.55
CA HIS A 150 -2.39 -4.65 -11.77
C HIS A 150 -3.52 -4.73 -10.75
N CYS A 151 -3.66 -5.90 -10.13
CA CYS A 151 -4.61 -6.17 -9.06
C CYS A 151 -3.93 -7.06 -8.00
N GLY A 152 -4.16 -6.81 -6.72
CA GLY A 152 -3.52 -7.55 -5.64
C GLY A 152 -3.82 -9.04 -5.66
N ASN A 153 -5.05 -9.44 -5.97
CA ASN A 153 -5.46 -10.84 -6.04
C ASN A 153 -4.70 -11.68 -7.07
N GLU A 154 -4.09 -11.08 -8.08
CA GLU A 154 -3.22 -11.78 -9.04
C GLU A 154 -2.00 -12.43 -8.36
N THR A 155 -1.61 -11.93 -7.20
CA THR A 155 -0.38 -12.35 -6.50
C THR A 155 -0.62 -13.30 -5.32
N HIS A 156 -1.87 -13.56 -4.92
CA HIS A 156 -2.18 -14.40 -3.77
C HIS A 156 -1.65 -15.84 -3.89
N ALA A 157 -1.46 -16.34 -5.11
CA ALA A 157 -0.90 -17.66 -5.38
C ALA A 157 0.63 -17.70 -5.32
N PHE A 158 1.31 -16.59 -5.09
CA PHE A 158 2.78 -16.57 -5.05
C PHE A 158 3.31 -17.36 -3.86
N PRO A 159 4.32 -18.23 -4.07
CA PRO A 159 4.89 -19.05 -2.99
C PRO A 159 5.39 -18.23 -1.79
N ALA A 160 5.87 -17.02 -2.02
CA ALA A 160 6.33 -16.11 -0.97
C ALA A 160 5.27 -15.76 0.07
N LEU A 161 3.98 -15.85 -0.29
CA LEU A 161 2.85 -15.55 0.60
C LEU A 161 2.35 -16.77 1.39
N SER A 162 2.86 -17.98 1.11
CA SER A 162 2.32 -19.23 1.66
C SER A 162 2.30 -19.30 3.20
N GLU A 163 3.34 -18.79 3.87
CA GLU A 163 3.38 -18.72 5.34
C GLU A 163 2.43 -17.63 5.87
N LEU A 164 2.38 -16.49 5.21
CA LEU A 164 1.54 -15.35 5.61
C LEU A 164 0.05 -15.71 5.53
N THR A 165 -0.37 -16.39 4.48
CA THR A 165 -1.77 -16.80 4.27
C THR A 165 -2.28 -17.81 5.30
N GLN A 166 -1.40 -18.40 6.13
CA GLN A 166 -1.82 -19.19 7.29
C GLN A 166 -2.22 -18.30 8.48
N ILE A 167 -1.78 -17.05 8.50
CA ILE A 167 -1.98 -16.08 9.60
C ILE A 167 -3.15 -15.16 9.30
N ILE A 168 -3.21 -14.63 8.08
CA ILE A 168 -4.20 -13.64 7.65
C ILE A 168 -5.33 -14.27 6.83
N ASP A 169 -6.45 -13.55 6.72
CA ASP A 169 -7.47 -13.80 5.70
C ASP A 169 -7.10 -13.02 4.42
N PRO A 170 -6.60 -13.68 3.36
CA PRO A 170 -6.20 -12.98 2.15
C PRO A 170 -7.35 -12.34 1.38
N ALA A 171 -8.61 -12.81 1.60
CA ALA A 171 -9.77 -12.21 0.96
C ALA A 171 -10.08 -10.80 1.49
N GLY A 172 -9.59 -10.47 2.68
CA GLY A 172 -9.74 -9.16 3.33
C GLY A 172 -8.52 -8.25 3.17
N GLU A 173 -7.70 -8.45 2.13
CA GLU A 173 -6.51 -7.62 1.92
C GLU A 173 -6.85 -6.21 1.46
N ILE A 174 -6.31 -5.24 2.19
CA ILE A 174 -6.43 -3.80 1.97
C ILE A 174 -5.02 -3.23 1.76
N SER A 175 -4.81 -2.37 0.78
CA SER A 175 -3.55 -1.63 0.64
C SER A 175 -3.52 -0.42 1.56
N THR A 176 -2.35 -0.12 2.08
CA THR A 176 -2.06 1.10 2.83
C THR A 176 -1.06 1.95 2.05
N LEU A 177 -1.36 3.23 1.86
CA LEU A 177 -0.51 4.15 1.11
C LEU A 177 -0.45 5.52 1.77
N MET A 178 0.76 5.99 2.04
CA MET A 178 1.05 7.31 2.58
C MET A 178 2.06 8.04 1.69
N PRO A 179 1.72 9.18 1.10
CA PRO A 179 2.70 10.02 0.43
C PRO A 179 3.69 10.62 1.43
N LEU A 180 4.98 10.48 1.17
CA LEU A 180 6.07 11.16 1.87
C LEU A 180 6.49 12.43 1.13
N ALA A 181 6.50 12.37 -0.21
CA ALA A 181 6.70 13.52 -1.08
C ALA A 181 5.92 13.31 -2.38
N LEU A 182 5.34 14.39 -2.90
CA LEU A 182 4.58 14.38 -4.14
C LEU A 182 5.45 14.89 -5.31
N PRO A 183 5.24 14.36 -6.54
CA PRO A 183 5.83 14.91 -7.74
C PRO A 183 5.25 16.30 -8.04
N GLU A 184 5.79 16.98 -9.05
CA GLU A 184 5.26 18.27 -9.50
C GLU A 184 3.90 18.10 -10.19
N ALA A 185 3.73 17.00 -10.94
CA ALA A 185 2.50 16.60 -11.58
C ALA A 185 2.49 15.10 -11.85
N GLY A 186 1.35 14.54 -12.19
CA GLY A 186 1.21 13.10 -12.44
C GLY A 186 1.36 12.25 -11.18
N GLY A 187 1.62 10.97 -11.35
CA GLY A 187 1.82 10.03 -10.25
C GLY A 187 0.57 9.73 -9.42
N GLU A 188 -0.63 10.09 -9.90
CA GLU A 188 -1.87 9.73 -9.23
C GLU A 188 -2.12 8.23 -9.30
N LEU A 189 -2.71 7.68 -8.25
CA LEU A 189 -3.24 6.33 -8.24
C LEU A 189 -4.63 6.34 -8.90
N GLU A 190 -4.75 5.69 -10.05
CA GLU A 190 -6.03 5.45 -10.74
C GLU A 190 -6.54 4.05 -10.41
N VAL A 191 -7.82 3.98 -10.00
CA VAL A 191 -8.52 2.73 -9.70
C VAL A 191 -9.73 2.64 -10.59
N TYR A 192 -9.91 1.49 -11.24
CA TYR A 192 -10.96 1.25 -12.22
C TYR A 192 -12.11 0.44 -11.60
N ASP A 193 -13.32 0.61 -12.14
CA ASP A 193 -14.50 -0.21 -11.81
C ASP A 193 -14.44 -1.62 -12.43
N VAL A 194 -13.24 -2.14 -12.59
CA VAL A 194 -12.94 -3.45 -13.14
C VAL A 194 -12.34 -4.31 -12.04
N CYS A 195 -12.94 -5.45 -11.79
CA CYS A 195 -12.53 -6.35 -10.71
C CYS A 195 -11.68 -7.52 -11.20
N PHE A 196 -10.95 -8.12 -10.29
CA PHE A 196 -10.25 -9.38 -10.52
C PHE A 196 -11.21 -10.45 -11.06
N GLY A 197 -10.80 -11.13 -12.15
CA GLY A 197 -11.63 -12.13 -12.83
C GLY A 197 -12.65 -11.56 -13.82
N ASP A 198 -12.63 -10.25 -14.09
CA ASP A 198 -13.43 -9.67 -15.18
C ASP A 198 -12.87 -10.15 -16.53
N PRO A 199 -13.69 -10.77 -17.40
CA PRO A 199 -13.25 -11.26 -18.70
C PRO A 199 -12.65 -10.18 -19.61
N LEU A 200 -12.95 -8.90 -19.36
CA LEU A 200 -12.36 -7.78 -20.09
C LEU A 200 -10.83 -7.76 -19.98
N ILE A 201 -10.29 -8.09 -18.80
CA ILE A 201 -8.83 -8.07 -18.60
C ILE A 201 -8.14 -9.12 -19.45
N ASP A 202 -8.65 -10.35 -19.46
CA ASP A 202 -8.10 -11.43 -20.30
C ASP A 202 -8.14 -11.06 -21.80
N GLN A 203 -9.22 -10.40 -22.24
CA GLN A 203 -9.36 -9.91 -23.60
C GLN A 203 -8.35 -8.80 -23.92
N LEU A 204 -8.15 -7.86 -23.00
CA LEU A 204 -7.19 -6.75 -23.19
C LEU A 204 -5.75 -7.27 -23.19
N ASP A 205 -5.39 -8.15 -22.26
CA ASP A 205 -4.06 -8.76 -22.18
C ASP A 205 -3.74 -9.56 -23.46
N SER A 206 -4.70 -10.31 -24.00
CA SER A 206 -4.53 -11.10 -25.21
C SER A 206 -4.34 -10.26 -26.47
N THR A 207 -4.92 -9.05 -26.52
CA THR A 207 -4.93 -8.18 -27.71
C THR A 207 -3.87 -7.10 -27.69
N LEU A 208 -3.58 -6.53 -26.53
CA LEU A 208 -2.74 -5.33 -26.37
C LEU A 208 -1.47 -5.58 -25.57
N GLY A 209 -1.36 -6.77 -24.93
CA GLY A 209 -0.37 -7.07 -23.91
C GLY A 209 -0.62 -6.26 -22.63
N ARG A 210 0.03 -6.66 -21.54
CA ARG A 210 -0.20 -6.06 -20.20
C ARG A 210 0.07 -4.54 -20.15
N GLU A 211 1.10 -4.08 -20.85
CA GLU A 211 1.42 -2.65 -20.97
C GLU A 211 0.36 -1.85 -21.73
N GLY A 212 -0.34 -2.50 -22.66
CA GLY A 212 -1.40 -1.89 -23.46
C GLY A 212 -2.80 -1.99 -22.85
N ALA A 213 -3.01 -2.92 -21.90
CA ALA A 213 -4.32 -3.20 -21.32
C ALA A 213 -4.99 -1.96 -20.72
N HIS A 214 -4.21 -1.06 -20.10
CA HIS A 214 -4.72 0.19 -19.54
C HIS A 214 -5.37 1.12 -20.60
N ARG A 215 -4.95 1.04 -21.87
CA ARG A 215 -5.56 1.83 -22.95
C ARG A 215 -6.97 1.35 -23.27
N GLY A 216 -7.22 0.05 -23.12
CA GLY A 216 -8.55 -0.54 -23.29
C GLY A 216 -9.51 -0.18 -22.14
N LEU A 217 -8.98 0.31 -20.99
CA LEU A 217 -9.79 0.78 -19.87
C LEU A 217 -10.08 2.29 -19.92
N ALA A 218 -9.64 3.02 -20.95
CA ALA A 218 -9.78 4.48 -21.02
C ALA A 218 -11.23 4.98 -20.95
N GLU A 219 -12.19 4.18 -21.37
CA GLU A 219 -13.61 4.47 -21.32
C GLU A 219 -14.30 3.96 -20.05
N ARG A 220 -13.59 3.21 -19.22
CA ARG A 220 -14.14 2.68 -17.97
C ARG A 220 -14.12 3.76 -16.90
N ARG A 221 -15.10 3.69 -16.01
CA ARG A 221 -15.14 4.56 -14.84
C ARG A 221 -13.90 4.31 -13.99
N CYS A 222 -13.23 5.39 -13.61
CA CYS A 222 -12.12 5.33 -12.67
C CYS A 222 -12.20 6.48 -11.68
N ILE A 223 -11.59 6.27 -10.52
CA ILE A 223 -11.31 7.33 -9.56
C ILE A 223 -9.80 7.59 -9.50
N ARG A 224 -9.44 8.84 -9.23
CA ARG A 224 -8.07 9.25 -8.98
C ARG A 224 -7.90 9.59 -7.52
N LEU A 225 -7.15 8.76 -6.82
CA LEU A 225 -6.81 9.04 -5.43
C LEU A 225 -5.68 10.05 -5.38
N ARG A 226 -5.89 11.13 -4.62
CA ARG A 226 -4.94 12.23 -4.44
C ARG A 226 -4.71 12.51 -2.95
N PRO A 227 -4.15 11.55 -2.21
CA PRO A 227 -3.76 11.81 -0.84
C PRO A 227 -2.64 12.86 -0.82
N GLU A 228 -2.69 13.76 0.13
CA GLU A 228 -1.65 14.72 0.39
C GLU A 228 -0.52 14.12 1.24
N VAL A 229 0.63 14.81 1.33
CA VAL A 229 1.73 14.37 2.20
C VAL A 229 1.25 14.28 3.64
N GLY A 230 1.37 13.09 4.23
CA GLY A 230 0.95 12.80 5.60
C GLY A 230 -0.46 12.24 5.75
N ASP A 231 -1.22 12.12 4.67
CA ASP A 231 -2.48 11.37 4.65
C ASP A 231 -2.22 9.87 4.57
N LEU A 232 -3.13 9.06 5.07
CA LEU A 232 -3.10 7.61 4.92
C LEU A 232 -4.33 7.16 4.14
N ALA A 233 -4.11 6.58 2.96
CA ALA A 233 -5.16 5.92 2.20
C ALA A 233 -5.17 4.42 2.53
N LEU A 234 -6.35 3.89 2.82
CA LEU A 234 -6.67 2.48 2.95
C LEU A 234 -7.65 2.14 1.83
N PHE A 235 -7.36 1.17 0.97
CA PHE A 235 -8.26 0.86 -0.15
C PHE A 235 -8.19 -0.61 -0.57
N GLU A 236 -9.26 -1.07 -1.18
CA GLU A 236 -9.47 -2.45 -1.62
C GLU A 236 -8.67 -2.78 -2.89
N GLU A 237 -7.33 -2.86 -2.74
CA GLU A 237 -6.43 -3.10 -3.87
C GLU A 237 -6.51 -4.53 -4.41
N GLY A 238 -6.83 -5.47 -3.53
CA GLY A 238 -6.89 -6.88 -3.89
C GLY A 238 -7.87 -7.17 -5.02
N ARG A 239 -8.96 -6.43 -5.05
CA ARG A 239 -10.10 -6.68 -5.91
C ARG A 239 -10.14 -5.83 -7.18
N HIS A 240 -9.75 -4.56 -7.09
CA HIS A 240 -9.87 -3.60 -8.19
C HIS A 240 -8.56 -3.43 -8.95
N TYR A 241 -8.64 -3.41 -10.28
CA TYR A 241 -7.49 -3.06 -11.11
C TYR A 241 -7.14 -1.58 -10.94
N HIS A 242 -5.86 -1.33 -10.75
CA HIS A 242 -5.34 0.01 -10.51
C HIS A 242 -3.94 0.20 -11.09
N ARG A 243 -3.54 1.45 -11.25
CA ARG A 243 -2.21 1.84 -11.73
C ARG A 243 -1.76 3.14 -11.10
N VAL A 244 -0.47 3.44 -11.22
CA VAL A 244 0.06 4.77 -10.92
C VAL A 244 0.42 5.45 -12.24
N ASN A 245 -0.13 6.65 -12.46
CA ASN A 245 0.16 7.46 -13.65
C ASN A 245 1.62 7.87 -13.69
N GLU A 246 2.08 8.26 -14.89
CA GLU A 246 3.43 8.75 -15.09
C GLU A 246 3.74 9.91 -14.16
N VAL A 247 4.91 9.85 -13.52
CA VAL A 247 5.46 10.91 -12.69
C VAL A 247 6.05 11.99 -13.58
N LEU A 248 5.56 13.21 -13.49
CA LEU A 248 5.94 14.34 -14.33
C LEU A 248 6.69 15.41 -13.53
N GLY A 249 7.57 16.14 -14.23
CA GLY A 249 8.44 17.16 -13.64
C GLY A 249 9.80 16.61 -13.23
N ALA A 250 10.47 17.27 -12.28
CA ALA A 250 11.83 16.91 -11.85
C ALA A 250 11.86 16.17 -10.50
N ARG A 251 10.75 16.19 -9.75
CA ARG A 251 10.69 15.58 -8.40
C ARG A 251 10.13 14.17 -8.45
N PRO A 252 10.79 13.18 -7.85
CA PRO A 252 10.26 11.83 -7.72
C PRO A 252 9.05 11.79 -6.79
N ARG A 253 8.21 10.78 -6.98
CA ARG A 253 7.10 10.44 -6.09
C ARG A 253 7.59 9.47 -5.01
N TRP A 254 7.48 9.87 -3.76
CA TRP A 254 7.80 9.04 -2.60
C TRP A 254 6.53 8.59 -1.89
N THR A 255 6.38 7.30 -1.69
CA THR A 255 5.27 6.74 -0.92
C THR A 255 5.76 5.65 0.00
N MET A 256 5.16 5.57 1.17
CA MET A 256 5.37 4.51 2.14
C MET A 256 4.06 3.76 2.34
N GLY A 257 4.12 2.45 2.48
CA GLY A 257 2.94 1.64 2.71
C GLY A 257 3.20 0.15 2.60
N GLY A 258 2.12 -0.59 2.51
CA GLY A 258 2.08 -2.03 2.45
C GLY A 258 0.63 -2.50 2.43
N PHE A 259 0.35 -3.55 3.16
CA PHE A 259 -0.92 -4.24 3.17
C PHE A 259 -1.45 -4.38 4.60
N LEU A 260 -2.75 -4.57 4.71
CA LEU A 260 -3.49 -4.82 5.92
C LEU A 260 -4.49 -5.95 5.64
N ALA A 261 -4.62 -6.89 6.57
CA ALA A 261 -5.71 -7.86 6.54
C ALA A 261 -6.09 -8.29 7.97
N PRO A 262 -7.34 -8.74 8.19
CA PRO A 262 -7.68 -9.41 9.45
C PRO A 262 -6.94 -10.74 9.57
N SER A 263 -6.68 -11.17 10.80
CA SER A 263 -6.30 -12.54 11.09
C SER A 263 -7.44 -13.49 10.68
N ARG A 264 -7.12 -14.79 10.46
CA ARG A 264 -8.13 -15.79 10.08
C ARG A 264 -9.30 -15.92 11.06
N ASP A 265 -9.10 -15.59 12.33
CA ASP A 265 -10.16 -15.54 13.35
C ASP A 265 -10.80 -14.16 13.50
N ALA A 266 -10.42 -13.20 12.65
CA ALA A 266 -10.86 -11.81 12.59
C ALA A 266 -10.62 -10.98 13.87
N ARG A 267 -9.83 -11.49 14.83
CA ARG A 267 -9.60 -10.82 16.11
C ARG A 267 -8.50 -9.78 16.08
N THR A 268 -7.56 -9.90 15.17
CA THR A 268 -6.40 -9.02 15.03
C THR A 268 -6.37 -8.45 13.62
N LEU A 269 -5.90 -7.23 13.49
CA LEU A 269 -5.52 -6.64 12.21
C LEU A 269 -4.02 -6.76 12.02
N HIS A 270 -3.59 -7.37 10.94
CA HIS A 270 -2.18 -7.52 10.59
C HIS A 270 -1.80 -6.59 9.46
N TYR A 271 -0.68 -5.85 9.60
CA TYR A 271 -0.11 -5.02 8.53
C TYR A 271 1.30 -5.48 8.19
N TRP A 272 1.67 -5.42 6.91
CA TRP A 272 2.98 -5.85 6.41
C TRP A 272 3.31 -5.21 5.04
N SER A 273 4.51 -5.50 4.50
CA SER A 273 4.89 -5.17 3.13
C SER A 273 5.81 -6.23 2.50
#